data_4c14c783fb68b751799ccdc192519058
#
_entry.id   4c14c783fb68b751799ccdc192519058
#
_cell.length_a   1.000
_cell.length_b   1.000
_cell.length_c   1.000
_cell.angle_alpha   90.00
_cell.angle_beta   90.00
_cell.angle_gamma   90.00
#
_symmetry.space_group_name_H-M   'P 1'
#
loop_
_entity.id
_entity.type
_entity.pdbx_description
1 polymer ?
#
loop_
_entity_poly.entity_id
_entity_poly.type
_entity_poly.pdbx_seq_one_letter_code
_entity_poly.pdbx_strand_id
1 'polypeptide(L)'
;PKSRNNEITQFVKSGLNDLSISRTSFKWGIEVPNNSKHIVYVWLDALTNYISALNFPNTNDNLYKNFWPADVHIIGKDILRFHSVYWPAFLMAAKLPLPLKIYGHGWILSDDKKMSKSIGNILDPIEVINKYGIDQLRYYLVKEVSLGNDGNVSMDNLKNCINNDLANNFGNLCQRVFSFIERNCKGKLPLSSKSEQVDLILTDNLLNKVDELIDDMNKQDLNNYIKKVVEFSFNANKYFNDLEPWALKKTNVERMNTILYTIVTQIKNISI
;
A
#
# COMPACT_ATOMS: atom_id res chain seq x y z
N PRO A 1 10.45 -5.19 6.74
CA PRO A 1 11.55 -5.65 5.88
C PRO A 1 12.64 -6.38 6.66
N LYS A 2 13.28 -7.40 6.05
CA LYS A 2 14.31 -8.24 6.70
C LYS A 2 15.51 -7.41 7.20
N SER A 3 15.88 -6.38 6.46
CA SER A 3 16.96 -5.46 6.85
C SER A 3 16.67 -4.77 8.19
N ARG A 4 15.44 -4.32 8.40
CA ARG A 4 15.01 -3.66 9.65
C ARG A 4 14.95 -4.63 10.82
N ASN A 5 14.50 -5.86 10.57
CA ASN A 5 14.53 -6.91 11.60
C ASN A 5 15.97 -7.21 12.02
N ASN A 6 16.91 -7.33 11.07
CA ASN A 6 18.32 -7.54 11.39
C ASN A 6 18.91 -6.37 12.19
N GLU A 7 18.62 -5.13 11.81
CA GLU A 7 19.06 -3.93 12.53
C GLU A 7 18.64 -3.96 14.01
N ILE A 8 17.34 -4.21 14.26
CA ILE A 8 16.81 -4.25 15.64
C ILE A 8 17.37 -5.45 16.42
N THR A 9 17.46 -6.61 15.77
CA THR A 9 18.02 -7.81 16.42
C THR A 9 19.47 -7.58 16.85
N GLN A 10 20.29 -6.95 16.01
CA GLN A 10 21.67 -6.63 16.37
C GLN A 10 21.73 -5.58 17.48
N PHE A 11 20.89 -4.55 17.43
CA PHE A 11 20.82 -3.53 18.47
C PHE A 11 20.48 -4.14 19.85
N VAL A 12 19.51 -5.06 19.92
CA VAL A 12 19.15 -5.74 21.18
C VAL A 12 20.28 -6.67 21.63
N LYS A 13 20.90 -7.42 20.71
CA LYS A 13 22.01 -8.34 21.04
C LYS A 13 23.27 -7.64 21.51
N SER A 14 23.50 -6.40 21.10
CA SER A 14 24.66 -5.61 21.58
C SER A 14 24.56 -5.18 23.06
N GLY A 15 23.44 -5.46 23.69
CA GLY A 15 23.13 -5.06 25.07
C GLY A 15 22.33 -3.77 25.12
N LEU A 16 21.28 -3.76 25.93
CA LEU A 16 20.46 -2.59 26.18
C LEU A 16 20.93 -1.91 27.46
N ASN A 17 20.94 -0.59 27.45
CA ASN A 17 21.21 0.22 28.66
C ASN A 17 19.89 0.74 29.23
N ASP A 18 19.93 1.14 30.50
CA ASP A 18 18.79 1.80 31.13
C ASP A 18 18.40 3.07 30.38
N LEU A 19 17.10 3.23 30.15
CA LEU A 19 16.55 4.42 29.51
C LEU A 19 15.98 5.36 30.57
N SER A 20 16.52 6.58 30.65
CA SER A 20 15.90 7.61 31.47
C SER A 20 14.58 8.05 30.84
N ILE A 21 13.47 7.89 31.57
CA ILE A 21 12.10 8.25 31.13
C ILE A 21 11.70 9.67 31.53
N SER A 22 12.61 10.46 32.06
CA SER A 22 12.41 11.87 32.41
C SER A 22 13.60 12.74 32.10
N ARG A 23 13.42 14.06 32.11
CA ARG A 23 14.44 15.09 31.85
C ARG A 23 14.33 16.21 32.86
N THR A 24 15.47 16.80 33.20
CA THR A 24 15.60 17.97 34.10
C THR A 24 16.19 19.19 33.42
N SER A 25 16.62 19.05 32.15
CA SER A 25 17.31 20.09 31.38
C SER A 25 16.40 21.21 30.89
N PHE A 26 15.08 21.03 30.96
CA PHE A 26 14.06 22.01 30.55
C PHE A 26 12.78 21.83 31.42
N LYS A 27 11.95 22.87 31.42
CA LYS A 27 10.73 22.91 32.25
C LYS A 27 9.42 22.77 31.47
N TRP A 28 9.46 22.83 30.15
CA TRP A 28 8.26 22.68 29.31
C TRP A 28 7.96 21.21 29.07
N GLY A 29 6.73 20.79 29.30
CA GLY A 29 6.28 19.42 29.07
C GLY A 29 5.40 18.91 30.20
N ILE A 30 5.15 17.60 30.22
CA ILE A 30 4.35 16.91 31.24
C ILE A 30 5.24 16.66 32.46
N GLU A 31 4.86 17.20 33.61
CA GLU A 31 5.58 16.98 34.87
C GLU A 31 5.43 15.51 35.32
N VAL A 32 6.51 14.96 35.87
CA VAL A 32 6.46 13.64 36.48
C VAL A 32 5.61 13.71 37.77
N PRO A 33 4.62 12.85 37.97
CA PRO A 33 3.83 12.83 39.21
C PRO A 33 4.71 12.77 40.45
N ASN A 34 4.41 13.64 41.40
CA ASN A 34 5.17 13.82 42.67
C ASN A 34 6.63 14.27 42.52
N ASN A 35 7.04 14.71 41.33
CA ASN A 35 8.38 15.27 41.10
C ASN A 35 8.39 16.32 39.98
N SER A 36 7.97 17.55 40.31
CA SER A 36 7.86 18.68 39.36
C SER A 36 9.19 19.18 38.79
N LYS A 37 10.33 18.69 39.33
CA LYS A 37 11.66 18.98 38.75
C LYS A 37 11.94 18.17 37.50
N HIS A 38 11.17 17.11 37.25
CA HIS A 38 11.34 16.21 36.15
C HIS A 38 10.17 16.35 35.16
N ILE A 39 10.51 16.42 33.88
CA ILE A 39 9.56 16.41 32.78
C ILE A 39 9.60 15.02 32.11
N VAL A 40 8.44 14.47 31.81
CA VAL A 40 8.30 13.17 31.11
C VAL A 40 9.08 13.20 29.79
N TYR A 41 9.80 12.13 29.51
CA TYR A 41 10.52 11.97 28.26
C TYR A 41 9.55 11.93 27.07
N VAL A 42 9.85 12.76 26.07
CA VAL A 42 8.97 12.96 24.89
C VAL A 42 8.55 11.65 24.20
N TRP A 43 9.40 10.65 24.15
CA TRP A 43 9.05 9.37 23.53
C TRP A 43 8.13 8.51 24.39
N LEU A 44 8.12 8.66 25.71
CA LEU A 44 7.12 8.01 26.55
C LEU A 44 5.73 8.61 26.29
N ASP A 45 5.66 9.94 26.21
CA ASP A 45 4.43 10.66 25.84
C ASP A 45 3.96 10.31 24.42
N ALA A 46 4.83 10.47 23.44
CA ALA A 46 4.51 10.24 22.03
C ALA A 46 4.03 8.80 21.74
N LEU A 47 4.67 7.79 22.34
CA LEU A 47 4.28 6.39 22.13
C LEU A 47 2.99 6.02 22.86
N THR A 48 2.74 6.63 24.02
CA THR A 48 1.49 6.42 24.77
C THR A 48 0.26 6.91 23.97
N ASN A 49 0.43 7.81 23.01
CA ASN A 49 -0.65 8.26 22.12
C ASN A 49 -1.37 7.11 21.42
N TYR A 50 -0.70 6.01 21.07
CA TYR A 50 -1.33 4.86 20.42
C TYR A 50 -2.44 4.23 21.24
N ILE A 51 -2.33 4.26 22.57
CA ILE A 51 -3.36 3.71 23.46
C ILE A 51 -4.26 4.78 24.05
N SER A 52 -3.74 6.00 24.31
CA SER A 52 -4.57 7.08 24.84
C SER A 52 -5.64 7.54 23.85
N ALA A 53 -5.36 7.51 22.54
CA ALA A 53 -6.34 7.74 21.47
C ALA A 53 -7.48 6.70 21.47
N LEU A 54 -7.29 5.54 22.12
CA LEU A 54 -8.29 4.49 22.29
C LEU A 54 -8.96 4.51 23.65
N ASN A 55 -8.93 5.65 24.34
CA ASN A 55 -9.51 5.88 25.66
C ASN A 55 -8.84 5.09 26.81
N PHE A 56 -7.59 4.63 26.64
CA PHE A 56 -6.83 4.10 27.78
C PHE A 56 -6.73 5.17 28.91
N PRO A 57 -6.89 4.82 30.20
CA PRO A 57 -6.79 3.50 30.79
C PRO A 57 -8.12 2.69 30.83
N ASN A 58 -9.20 3.15 30.22
CA ASN A 58 -10.45 2.40 30.15
C ASN A 58 -10.34 1.22 29.14
N THR A 59 -9.79 0.11 29.57
CA THR A 59 -9.63 -1.10 28.72
C THR A 59 -10.96 -1.77 28.36
N ASN A 60 -12.07 -1.32 28.93
CA ASN A 60 -13.41 -1.78 28.58
C ASN A 60 -14.04 -0.99 27.44
N ASP A 61 -13.43 0.11 27.03
CA ASP A 61 -13.89 0.91 25.90
C ASP A 61 -13.87 0.11 24.59
N ASN A 62 -14.86 0.35 23.75
CA ASN A 62 -14.98 -0.32 22.46
C ASN A 62 -13.83 -0.01 21.51
N LEU A 63 -13.30 1.22 21.53
CA LEU A 63 -12.13 1.56 20.69
C LEU A 63 -10.92 0.76 21.13
N TYR A 64 -10.66 0.66 22.45
CA TYR A 64 -9.54 -0.12 22.95
C TYR A 64 -9.69 -1.60 22.59
N LYS A 65 -10.86 -2.20 22.83
CA LYS A 65 -11.10 -3.63 22.53
C LYS A 65 -10.99 -3.98 21.05
N ASN A 66 -11.38 -3.06 20.18
CA ASN A 66 -11.39 -3.31 18.73
C ASN A 66 -10.05 -3.01 18.06
N PHE A 67 -9.26 -2.07 18.60
CA PHE A 67 -8.05 -1.57 17.93
C PHE A 67 -6.75 -1.83 18.71
N TRP A 68 -6.83 -2.39 19.92
CA TRP A 68 -5.65 -2.80 20.66
C TRP A 68 -5.71 -4.26 21.08
N PRO A 69 -4.63 -5.07 20.86
CA PRO A 69 -3.36 -4.66 20.26
C PRO A 69 -3.47 -4.32 18.76
N ALA A 70 -2.68 -3.35 18.31
CA ALA A 70 -2.63 -2.97 16.90
C ALA A 70 -2.08 -4.13 16.05
N ASP A 71 -2.69 -4.40 14.90
CA ASP A 71 -2.21 -5.40 13.95
C ASP A 71 -0.85 -4.99 13.36
N VAL A 72 -0.71 -3.72 13.00
CA VAL A 72 0.54 -3.19 12.43
C VAL A 72 0.74 -1.73 12.85
N HIS A 73 1.92 -1.41 13.36
CA HIS A 73 2.43 -0.03 13.40
C HIS A 73 3.24 0.25 12.13
N ILE A 74 2.78 1.16 11.28
CA ILE A 74 3.51 1.61 10.09
C ILE A 74 4.23 2.91 10.45
N ILE A 75 5.56 2.90 10.38
CA ILE A 75 6.41 3.99 10.85
C ILE A 75 7.58 4.28 9.91
N GLY A 76 8.16 5.46 9.98
CA GLY A 76 9.43 5.78 9.33
C GLY A 76 10.61 5.02 9.94
N LYS A 77 11.59 4.67 9.12
CA LYS A 77 12.79 3.92 9.57
C LYS A 77 13.60 4.65 10.65
N ASP A 78 13.54 5.95 10.70
CA ASP A 78 14.28 6.81 11.66
C ASP A 78 13.78 6.66 13.09
N ILE A 79 12.52 6.27 13.29
CA ILE A 79 11.92 6.03 14.60
C ILE A 79 11.75 4.55 14.94
N LEU A 80 12.42 3.67 14.17
CA LEU A 80 12.27 2.22 14.28
C LEU A 80 12.64 1.70 15.70
N ARG A 81 13.73 2.17 16.30
CA ARG A 81 14.18 1.73 17.64
C ARG A 81 13.18 2.09 18.73
N PHE A 82 12.55 3.27 18.62
CA PHE A 82 11.53 3.69 19.57
C PHE A 82 10.32 2.77 19.56
N HIS A 83 9.88 2.34 18.38
CA HIS A 83 8.70 1.49 18.23
C HIS A 83 8.98 -0.01 18.42
N SER A 84 10.20 -0.46 18.07
CA SER A 84 10.55 -1.89 18.11
C SER A 84 11.27 -2.32 19.39
N VAL A 85 11.77 -1.37 20.19
CA VAL A 85 12.49 -1.68 21.44
C VAL A 85 11.83 -0.97 22.62
N TYR A 86 11.78 0.37 22.61
CA TYR A 86 11.32 1.12 23.77
C TYR A 86 9.81 0.99 23.98
N TRP A 87 9.02 1.08 22.95
CA TRP A 87 7.56 0.90 23.05
C TRP A 87 7.16 -0.48 23.59
N PRO A 88 7.66 -1.59 23.07
CA PRO A 88 7.44 -2.90 23.70
C PRO A 88 7.90 -2.95 25.16
N ALA A 89 9.05 -2.36 25.50
CA ALA A 89 9.53 -2.32 26.87
C ALA A 89 8.57 -1.55 27.81
N PHE A 90 8.03 -0.41 27.37
CA PHE A 90 7.05 0.35 28.15
C PHE A 90 5.74 -0.43 28.35
N LEU A 91 5.25 -1.06 27.29
CA LEU A 91 4.04 -1.90 27.37
C LEU A 91 4.24 -3.10 28.30
N MET A 92 5.38 -3.79 28.20
CA MET A 92 5.71 -4.91 29.09
C MET A 92 5.81 -4.46 30.55
N ALA A 93 6.43 -3.32 30.82
CA ALA A 93 6.50 -2.75 32.16
C ALA A 93 5.11 -2.39 32.71
N ALA A 94 4.21 -1.93 31.84
CA ALA A 94 2.82 -1.62 32.17
C ALA A 94 1.90 -2.87 32.17
N LYS A 95 2.41 -4.06 31.83
CA LYS A 95 1.66 -5.33 31.67
C LYS A 95 0.54 -5.22 30.64
N LEU A 96 0.78 -4.49 29.56
CA LEU A 96 -0.14 -4.31 28.45
C LEU A 96 0.22 -5.21 27.25
N PRO A 97 -0.75 -5.60 26.41
CA PRO A 97 -0.50 -6.35 25.19
C PRO A 97 0.42 -5.59 24.22
N LEU A 98 1.24 -6.34 23.49
CA LEU A 98 2.14 -5.77 22.47
C LEU A 98 1.44 -5.67 21.12
N PRO A 99 1.79 -4.69 20.25
CA PRO A 99 1.35 -4.69 18.87
C PRO A 99 1.86 -5.95 18.15
N LEU A 100 1.07 -6.48 17.20
CA LEU A 100 1.40 -7.74 16.53
C LEU A 100 2.59 -7.57 15.55
N LYS A 101 2.71 -6.38 14.94
CA LYS A 101 3.75 -6.11 13.95
C LYS A 101 4.17 -4.64 13.95
N ILE A 102 5.44 -4.41 13.68
CA ILE A 102 5.99 -3.07 13.43
C ILE A 102 6.64 -3.09 12.05
N TYR A 103 6.20 -2.19 11.18
CA TYR A 103 6.66 -2.08 9.81
C TYR A 103 7.35 -0.74 9.58
N GLY A 104 8.69 -0.77 9.43
CA GLY A 104 9.49 0.43 9.18
C GLY A 104 9.67 0.66 7.68
N HIS A 105 9.11 1.74 7.12
CA HIS A 105 9.30 2.15 5.74
C HIS A 105 10.50 3.09 5.57
N GLY A 106 11.00 3.19 4.34
CA GLY A 106 12.08 4.10 3.96
C GLY A 106 11.62 5.55 3.77
N TRP A 107 12.55 6.41 3.44
CA TRP A 107 12.25 7.79 3.08
C TRP A 107 11.78 7.93 1.64
N ILE A 108 10.97 8.95 1.40
CA ILE A 108 10.68 9.44 0.05
C ILE A 108 11.72 10.51 -0.26
N LEU A 109 12.51 10.25 -1.30
CA LEU A 109 13.56 11.12 -1.81
C LEU A 109 13.06 11.86 -3.06
N SER A 110 13.61 13.02 -3.34
CA SER A 110 13.45 13.74 -4.60
C SER A 110 14.84 13.95 -5.20
N ASP A 111 15.06 13.46 -6.41
CA ASP A 111 16.36 13.47 -7.09
C ASP A 111 17.48 12.88 -6.21
N ASP A 112 17.22 11.70 -5.64
CA ASP A 112 18.13 10.97 -4.74
C ASP A 112 18.54 11.72 -3.47
N LYS A 113 17.86 12.81 -3.16
CA LYS A 113 18.12 13.62 -1.96
C LYS A 113 16.92 13.64 -1.04
N LYS A 114 17.18 13.70 0.25
CA LYS A 114 16.13 13.92 1.26
C LYS A 114 15.43 15.25 0.96
N MET A 115 14.10 15.24 0.94
CA MET A 115 13.32 16.47 0.74
C MET A 115 13.56 17.44 1.88
N SER A 116 13.83 18.69 1.54
CA SER A 116 14.10 19.77 2.50
C SER A 116 13.62 21.10 1.96
N LYS A 117 13.02 21.93 2.82
CA LYS A 117 12.59 23.29 2.47
C LYS A 117 13.75 24.16 2.02
N SER A 118 14.93 23.97 2.65
CA SER A 118 16.14 24.74 2.31
C SER A 118 16.72 24.41 0.95
N ILE A 119 16.49 23.20 0.44
CA ILE A 119 16.95 22.75 -0.88
C ILE A 119 15.91 23.08 -1.97
N GLY A 120 14.64 23.31 -1.58
CA GLY A 120 13.54 23.59 -2.51
C GLY A 120 13.09 22.37 -3.34
N ASN A 121 13.43 21.15 -2.91
CA ASN A 121 13.12 19.91 -3.60
C ASN A 121 11.91 19.19 -3.00
N ILE A 122 11.05 19.90 -2.27
CA ILE A 122 9.84 19.32 -1.67
C ILE A 122 8.79 19.15 -2.77
N LEU A 123 8.29 17.93 -2.87
CA LEU A 123 7.09 17.65 -3.65
C LEU A 123 5.87 17.89 -2.74
N ASP A 124 5.14 18.98 -2.98
CA ASP A 124 3.91 19.25 -2.23
C ASP A 124 2.81 18.29 -2.72
N PRO A 125 2.31 17.38 -1.86
CA PRO A 125 1.30 16.41 -2.25
C PRO A 125 -0.02 17.09 -2.66
N ILE A 126 -0.35 18.26 -2.10
CA ILE A 126 -1.58 18.98 -2.44
C ILE A 126 -1.52 19.55 -3.85
N GLU A 127 -0.38 20.14 -4.25
CA GLU A 127 -0.19 20.60 -5.63
C GLU A 127 -0.26 19.43 -6.62
N VAL A 128 0.34 18.30 -6.29
CA VAL A 128 0.28 17.10 -7.13
C VAL A 128 -1.15 16.58 -7.24
N ILE A 129 -1.89 16.50 -6.13
CA ILE A 129 -3.30 16.07 -6.11
C ILE A 129 -4.16 16.99 -6.97
N ASN A 130 -3.99 18.31 -6.85
CA ASN A 130 -4.76 19.28 -7.63
C ASN A 130 -4.48 19.16 -9.13
N LYS A 131 -3.28 18.76 -9.51
CA LYS A 131 -2.86 18.66 -10.92
C LYS A 131 -3.17 17.32 -11.56
N TYR A 132 -3.00 16.23 -10.83
CA TYR A 132 -3.06 14.86 -11.37
C TYR A 132 -4.17 13.99 -10.76
N GLY A 133 -4.71 14.37 -9.62
CA GLY A 133 -5.68 13.60 -8.85
C GLY A 133 -5.07 12.81 -7.70
N ILE A 134 -5.90 12.55 -6.67
CA ILE A 134 -5.46 11.85 -5.45
C ILE A 134 -5.16 10.37 -5.72
N ASP A 135 -5.97 9.70 -6.54
CA ASP A 135 -5.79 8.27 -6.80
C ASP A 135 -4.54 8.01 -7.62
N GLN A 136 -4.20 8.92 -8.56
CA GLN A 136 -2.99 8.86 -9.35
C GLN A 136 -1.74 8.99 -8.48
N LEU A 137 -1.73 9.92 -7.53
CA LEU A 137 -0.62 10.07 -6.59
C LEU A 137 -0.49 8.82 -5.69
N ARG A 138 -1.60 8.33 -5.14
CA ARG A 138 -1.60 7.12 -4.29
C ARG A 138 -1.09 5.90 -5.06
N TYR A 139 -1.60 5.70 -6.27
CA TYR A 139 -1.15 4.63 -7.16
C TYR A 139 0.36 4.68 -7.40
N TYR A 140 0.87 5.87 -7.78
CA TYR A 140 2.29 6.07 -8.03
C TYR A 140 3.15 5.75 -6.82
N LEU A 141 2.81 6.28 -5.64
CA LEU A 141 3.58 6.05 -4.41
C LEU A 141 3.60 4.57 -4.01
N VAL A 142 2.48 3.86 -4.17
CA VAL A 142 2.41 2.43 -3.84
C VAL A 142 3.17 1.58 -4.87
N LYS A 143 3.11 1.94 -6.15
CA LYS A 143 3.73 1.18 -7.22
C LYS A 143 5.24 1.40 -7.33
N GLU A 144 5.70 2.66 -7.26
CA GLU A 144 7.10 3.00 -7.54
C GLU A 144 7.96 3.01 -6.28
N VAL A 145 7.38 3.39 -5.14
CA VAL A 145 8.10 3.38 -3.87
C VAL A 145 7.96 2.03 -3.19
N SER A 146 8.97 1.20 -3.31
CA SER A 146 8.99 -0.10 -2.62
C SER A 146 8.96 0.11 -1.10
N LEU A 147 7.88 -0.29 -0.47
CA LEU A 147 7.69 -0.14 0.98
C LEU A 147 8.84 -0.85 1.74
N GLY A 148 9.52 -0.12 2.63
CA GLY A 148 10.68 -0.62 3.40
C GLY A 148 12.03 -0.18 2.87
N ASN A 149 12.12 0.26 1.63
CA ASN A 149 13.30 0.90 1.05
C ASN A 149 13.07 2.39 0.85
N ASP A 150 14.13 3.14 0.66
CA ASP A 150 14.01 4.54 0.23
C ASP A 150 13.48 4.55 -1.21
N GLY A 151 12.54 5.44 -1.49
CA GLY A 151 11.95 5.59 -2.81
C GLY A 151 12.27 6.97 -3.39
N ASN A 152 12.67 7.01 -4.65
CA ASN A 152 12.92 8.26 -5.35
C ASN A 152 11.71 8.65 -6.19
N VAL A 153 11.12 9.81 -5.91
CA VAL A 153 9.95 10.31 -6.63
C VAL A 153 10.34 11.47 -7.54
N SER A 154 9.77 11.47 -8.73
CA SER A 154 9.88 12.58 -9.67
C SER A 154 8.57 12.79 -10.41
N MET A 155 8.34 14.02 -10.88
CA MET A 155 7.13 14.36 -11.64
C MET A 155 7.06 13.63 -12.97
N ASP A 156 8.21 13.36 -13.60
CA ASP A 156 8.24 12.63 -14.87
C ASP A 156 7.95 11.16 -14.68
N ASN A 157 8.47 10.53 -13.62
CA ASN A 157 8.13 9.16 -13.27
C ASN A 157 6.64 9.02 -12.92
N LEU A 158 6.05 9.99 -12.22
CA LEU A 158 4.62 10.02 -11.93
C LEU A 158 3.80 10.08 -13.23
N LYS A 159 4.13 10.98 -14.17
CA LYS A 159 3.44 11.06 -15.46
C LYS A 159 3.57 9.76 -16.26
N ASN A 160 4.78 9.20 -16.32
CA ASN A 160 5.03 7.96 -17.04
C ASN A 160 4.25 6.79 -16.43
N CYS A 161 4.22 6.68 -15.11
CA CYS A 161 3.46 5.68 -14.39
C CYS A 161 1.96 5.77 -14.70
N ILE A 162 1.37 6.97 -14.61
CA ILE A 162 -0.04 7.21 -14.93
C ILE A 162 -0.34 6.86 -16.39
N ASN A 163 0.49 7.35 -17.32
CA ASN A 163 0.25 7.13 -18.72
C ASN A 163 0.40 5.66 -19.13
N ASN A 164 1.44 4.99 -18.66
CA ASN A 164 1.72 3.62 -19.10
C ASN A 164 0.78 2.61 -18.46
N ASP A 165 0.52 2.71 -17.17
CA ASP A 165 -0.23 1.68 -16.45
C ASP A 165 -1.74 1.96 -16.45
N LEU A 166 -2.13 3.21 -16.19
CA LEU A 166 -3.54 3.55 -16.05
C LEU A 166 -4.15 3.93 -17.40
N ALA A 167 -3.60 4.90 -18.12
CA ALA A 167 -4.21 5.38 -19.35
C ALA A 167 -4.03 4.41 -20.52
N ASN A 168 -2.77 4.05 -20.85
CA ASN A 168 -2.46 3.26 -22.06
C ASN A 168 -2.59 1.74 -21.86
N ASN A 169 -2.68 1.26 -20.61
CA ASN A 169 -2.91 -0.14 -20.32
C ASN A 169 -4.38 -0.38 -19.95
N PHE A 170 -4.76 -0.21 -18.68
CA PHE A 170 -6.09 -0.55 -18.19
C PHE A 170 -7.19 0.33 -18.79
N GLY A 171 -6.98 1.64 -18.83
CA GLY A 171 -7.94 2.60 -19.42
C GLY A 171 -8.18 2.34 -20.90
N ASN A 172 -7.13 2.12 -21.67
CA ASN A 172 -7.23 1.77 -23.08
C ASN A 172 -7.95 0.43 -23.32
N LEU A 173 -7.66 -0.58 -22.48
CA LEU A 173 -8.38 -1.86 -22.51
C LEU A 173 -9.89 -1.64 -22.32
N CYS A 174 -10.28 -0.95 -21.25
CA CYS A 174 -11.67 -0.64 -20.96
C CYS A 174 -12.35 0.12 -22.11
N GLN A 175 -11.71 1.17 -22.59
CA GLN A 175 -12.24 1.98 -23.69
C GLN A 175 -12.47 1.15 -24.97
N ARG A 176 -11.49 0.34 -25.36
CA ARG A 176 -11.59 -0.48 -26.58
C ARG A 176 -12.67 -1.55 -26.46
N VAL A 177 -12.70 -2.26 -25.35
CA VAL A 177 -13.69 -3.34 -25.12
C VAL A 177 -15.10 -2.78 -25.05
N PHE A 178 -15.34 -1.77 -24.22
CA PHE A 178 -16.69 -1.21 -24.05
C PHE A 178 -17.16 -0.45 -25.29
N SER A 179 -16.31 0.28 -26.00
CA SER A 179 -16.66 0.90 -27.26
C SER A 179 -16.99 -0.12 -28.34
N PHE A 180 -16.32 -1.28 -28.34
CA PHE A 180 -16.64 -2.36 -29.27
C PHE A 180 -18.01 -2.98 -28.96
N ILE A 181 -18.31 -3.24 -27.68
CA ILE A 181 -19.61 -3.77 -27.24
C ILE A 181 -20.73 -2.78 -27.56
N GLU A 182 -20.54 -1.49 -27.29
CA GLU A 182 -21.52 -0.46 -27.61
C GLU A 182 -21.89 -0.46 -29.08
N ARG A 183 -20.90 -0.46 -29.95
CA ARG A 183 -21.10 -0.38 -31.42
C ARG A 183 -21.61 -1.67 -32.06
N ASN A 184 -21.27 -2.84 -31.50
CA ASN A 184 -21.48 -4.11 -32.16
C ASN A 184 -22.47 -5.05 -31.45
N CYS A 185 -22.72 -4.80 -30.16
CA CYS A 185 -23.58 -5.62 -29.30
C CYS A 185 -24.75 -4.82 -28.71
N LYS A 186 -25.09 -3.64 -29.28
CA LYS A 186 -26.17 -2.75 -28.81
C LYS A 186 -26.01 -2.34 -27.34
N GLY A 187 -24.78 -2.12 -26.91
CA GLY A 187 -24.43 -1.73 -25.52
C GLY A 187 -24.69 -2.84 -24.48
N LYS A 188 -24.94 -4.07 -24.89
CA LYS A 188 -25.20 -5.19 -23.99
C LYS A 188 -24.04 -6.19 -24.05
N LEU A 189 -23.56 -6.64 -22.89
CA LEU A 189 -22.60 -7.73 -22.82
C LEU A 189 -23.26 -9.01 -23.36
N PRO A 190 -22.69 -9.64 -24.42
CA PRO A 190 -23.22 -10.88 -24.93
C PRO A 190 -22.98 -12.04 -23.94
N LEU A 191 -23.81 -13.06 -24.05
CA LEU A 191 -23.62 -14.29 -23.27
C LEU A 191 -22.45 -15.09 -23.86
N SER A 192 -21.68 -15.71 -22.96
CA SER A 192 -20.65 -16.66 -23.36
C SER A 192 -21.27 -17.96 -23.88
N SER A 193 -20.66 -18.52 -24.93
CA SER A 193 -20.88 -19.88 -25.38
C SER A 193 -19.83 -20.84 -24.80
N LYS A 194 -19.26 -21.70 -25.61
CA LYS A 194 -18.19 -22.63 -25.20
C LYS A 194 -16.87 -21.88 -25.07
N SER A 195 -16.27 -21.92 -23.86
CA SER A 195 -14.93 -21.41 -23.62
C SER A 195 -13.87 -22.32 -24.24
N GLU A 196 -12.85 -21.73 -24.80
CA GLU A 196 -11.63 -22.39 -25.26
C GLU A 196 -10.52 -22.34 -24.19
N GLN A 197 -9.47 -23.13 -24.40
CA GLN A 197 -8.36 -23.21 -23.44
C GLN A 197 -7.73 -21.83 -23.15
N VAL A 198 -7.64 -20.95 -24.15
CA VAL A 198 -7.07 -19.60 -24.00
C VAL A 198 -7.90 -18.71 -23.09
N ASP A 199 -9.23 -18.87 -23.05
CA ASP A 199 -10.15 -18.13 -22.19
C ASP A 199 -9.96 -18.56 -20.73
N LEU A 200 -9.85 -19.88 -20.52
CA LEU A 200 -9.60 -20.46 -19.20
C LEU A 200 -8.24 -20.06 -18.66
N ILE A 201 -7.19 -20.08 -19.50
CA ILE A 201 -5.85 -19.62 -19.08
C ILE A 201 -5.88 -18.17 -18.60
N LEU A 202 -6.61 -17.27 -19.27
CA LEU A 202 -6.71 -15.87 -18.85
C LEU A 202 -7.39 -15.72 -17.49
N THR A 203 -8.52 -16.41 -17.30
CA THR A 203 -9.30 -16.32 -16.05
C THR A 203 -8.59 -17.02 -14.89
N ASP A 204 -8.06 -18.22 -15.11
CA ASP A 204 -7.39 -19.02 -14.11
C ASP A 204 -6.07 -18.37 -13.64
N ASN A 205 -5.35 -17.68 -14.54
CA ASN A 205 -4.13 -16.97 -14.17
C ASN A 205 -4.37 -15.91 -13.06
N LEU A 206 -5.48 -15.20 -13.09
CA LEU A 206 -5.83 -14.27 -12.02
C LEU A 206 -6.32 -15.02 -10.77
N LEU A 207 -7.28 -15.93 -10.94
CA LEU A 207 -7.91 -16.64 -9.82
C LEU A 207 -6.90 -17.45 -9.00
N ASN A 208 -5.96 -18.12 -9.65
CA ASN A 208 -4.91 -18.91 -8.99
C ASN A 208 -3.87 -18.03 -8.24
N LYS A 209 -3.84 -16.73 -8.50
CA LYS A 209 -2.93 -15.80 -7.80
C LYS A 209 -3.59 -15.02 -6.67
N VAL A 210 -4.87 -15.23 -6.38
CA VAL A 210 -5.57 -14.51 -5.30
C VAL A 210 -4.90 -14.72 -3.94
N ASP A 211 -4.51 -15.95 -3.61
CA ASP A 211 -3.83 -16.25 -2.34
C ASP A 211 -2.47 -15.55 -2.26
N GLU A 212 -1.74 -15.46 -3.37
CA GLU A 212 -0.48 -14.71 -3.43
C GLU A 212 -0.71 -13.21 -3.23
N LEU A 213 -1.79 -12.64 -3.79
CA LEU A 213 -2.16 -11.23 -3.59
C LEU A 213 -2.51 -10.95 -2.13
N ILE A 214 -3.26 -11.85 -1.49
CA ILE A 214 -3.58 -11.77 -0.05
C ILE A 214 -2.29 -11.83 0.78
N ASP A 215 -1.35 -12.70 0.43
CA ASP A 215 -0.07 -12.84 1.13
C ASP A 215 0.80 -11.58 0.99
N ASP A 216 0.85 -10.98 -0.21
CA ASP A 216 1.52 -9.69 -0.44
C ASP A 216 0.92 -8.58 0.46
N MET A 217 -0.41 -8.50 0.56
CA MET A 217 -1.09 -7.55 1.43
C MET A 217 -0.76 -7.81 2.92
N ASN A 218 -0.79 -9.06 3.36
CA ASN A 218 -0.46 -9.44 4.72
C ASN A 218 1.00 -9.13 5.08
N LYS A 219 1.89 -9.16 4.10
CA LYS A 219 3.31 -8.77 4.23
C LYS A 219 3.54 -7.27 4.10
N GLN A 220 2.53 -6.48 3.76
CA GLN A 220 2.61 -5.07 3.37
C GLN A 220 3.51 -4.86 2.13
N ASP A 221 3.59 -5.83 1.24
CA ASP A 221 4.31 -5.73 -0.03
C ASP A 221 3.40 -5.17 -1.13
N LEU A 222 2.92 -3.95 -0.91
CA LEU A 222 1.95 -3.27 -1.78
C LEU A 222 2.51 -3.06 -3.20
N ASN A 223 3.81 -2.84 -3.32
CA ASN A 223 4.46 -2.69 -4.61
C ASN A 223 4.33 -3.96 -5.46
N ASN A 224 4.59 -5.13 -4.87
CA ASN A 224 4.48 -6.41 -5.55
C ASN A 224 3.01 -6.75 -5.88
N TYR A 225 2.10 -6.46 -4.95
CA TYR A 225 0.66 -6.57 -5.18
C TYR A 225 0.22 -5.79 -6.43
N ILE A 226 0.52 -4.49 -6.50
CA ILE A 226 0.15 -3.63 -7.63
C ILE A 226 0.81 -4.10 -8.94
N LYS A 227 2.07 -4.54 -8.91
CA LYS A 227 2.74 -5.07 -10.11
C LYS A 227 2.00 -6.28 -10.69
N LYS A 228 1.57 -7.21 -9.84
CA LYS A 228 0.78 -8.38 -10.28
C LYS A 228 -0.58 -7.96 -10.87
N VAL A 229 -1.28 -7.00 -10.25
CA VAL A 229 -2.55 -6.49 -10.77
C VAL A 229 -2.37 -5.83 -12.14
N VAL A 230 -1.32 -5.04 -12.31
CA VAL A 230 -1.01 -4.41 -13.62
C VAL A 230 -0.64 -5.46 -14.66
N GLU A 231 0.05 -6.54 -14.30
CA GLU A 231 0.37 -7.66 -15.19
C GLU A 231 -0.91 -8.34 -15.72
N PHE A 232 -1.95 -8.51 -14.89
CA PHE A 232 -3.24 -9.04 -15.36
C PHE A 232 -3.87 -8.15 -16.42
N SER A 233 -3.72 -6.84 -16.30
CA SER A 233 -4.20 -5.89 -17.30
C SER A 233 -3.43 -6.00 -18.62
N PHE A 234 -2.12 -6.20 -18.58
CA PHE A 234 -1.31 -6.46 -19.78
C PHE A 234 -1.73 -7.78 -20.46
N ASN A 235 -1.93 -8.85 -19.69
CA ASN A 235 -2.37 -10.13 -20.20
C ASN A 235 -3.76 -10.04 -20.84
N ALA A 236 -4.68 -9.26 -20.26
CA ALA A 236 -5.98 -9.00 -20.80
C ALA A 236 -5.92 -8.21 -22.12
N ASN A 237 -5.05 -7.19 -22.21
CA ASN A 237 -4.81 -6.46 -23.47
C ASN A 237 -4.26 -7.39 -24.57
N LYS A 238 -3.29 -8.24 -24.22
CA LYS A 238 -2.72 -9.21 -25.15
C LYS A 238 -3.79 -10.17 -25.66
N TYR A 239 -4.57 -10.78 -24.76
CA TYR A 239 -5.67 -11.66 -25.11
C TYR A 239 -6.66 -11.02 -26.10
N PHE A 240 -7.09 -9.77 -25.84
CA PHE A 240 -8.01 -9.04 -26.70
C PHE A 240 -7.42 -8.72 -28.07
N ASN A 241 -6.10 -8.44 -28.12
CA ASN A 241 -5.41 -8.19 -29.39
C ASN A 241 -5.21 -9.47 -30.20
N ASP A 242 -4.77 -10.54 -29.57
CA ASP A 242 -4.40 -11.80 -30.25
C ASP A 242 -5.62 -12.52 -30.83
N LEU A 243 -6.80 -12.38 -30.17
CA LEU A 243 -8.04 -13.04 -30.62
C LEU A 243 -8.90 -12.21 -31.57
N GLU A 244 -8.57 -10.97 -31.79
CA GLU A 244 -9.17 -10.08 -32.79
C GLU A 244 -10.71 -10.20 -32.89
N PRO A 245 -11.51 -9.95 -31.83
CA PRO A 245 -12.97 -10.14 -31.89
C PRO A 245 -13.64 -9.32 -33.00
N TRP A 246 -13.02 -8.25 -33.45
CA TRP A 246 -13.50 -7.44 -34.59
C TRP A 246 -13.49 -8.21 -35.91
N ALA A 247 -12.53 -9.10 -36.10
CA ALA A 247 -12.47 -9.96 -37.30
C ALA A 247 -13.55 -11.06 -37.27
N LEU A 248 -13.93 -11.53 -36.08
CA LEU A 248 -14.90 -12.62 -35.89
C LEU A 248 -16.35 -12.17 -36.05
N LYS A 249 -16.64 -10.89 -36.11
CA LYS A 249 -18.01 -10.33 -36.19
C LYS A 249 -18.85 -10.89 -37.31
N LYS A 250 -18.26 -11.24 -38.44
CA LYS A 250 -18.97 -11.78 -39.61
C LYS A 250 -18.78 -13.29 -39.77
N THR A 251 -17.77 -13.87 -39.20
CA THR A 251 -17.36 -15.27 -39.43
C THR A 251 -17.71 -16.21 -38.29
N ASN A 252 -17.60 -15.73 -37.03
CA ASN A 252 -17.88 -16.54 -35.85
C ASN A 252 -18.37 -15.67 -34.69
N VAL A 253 -19.66 -15.32 -34.70
CA VAL A 253 -20.29 -14.46 -33.68
C VAL A 253 -20.28 -15.11 -32.29
N GLU A 254 -20.43 -16.43 -32.20
CA GLU A 254 -20.40 -17.15 -30.92
C GLU A 254 -19.03 -17.03 -30.24
N ARG A 255 -17.96 -17.20 -31.02
CA ARG A 255 -16.60 -17.03 -30.51
C ARG A 255 -16.32 -15.57 -30.10
N MET A 256 -16.73 -14.60 -30.90
CA MET A 256 -16.67 -13.19 -30.58
C MET A 256 -17.37 -12.90 -29.23
N ASN A 257 -18.57 -13.41 -29.02
CA ASN A 257 -19.33 -13.22 -27.79
C ASN A 257 -18.63 -13.79 -26.56
N THR A 258 -18.05 -15.00 -26.70
CA THR A 258 -17.28 -15.63 -25.63
C THR A 258 -16.04 -14.79 -25.26
N ILE A 259 -15.29 -14.29 -26.26
CA ILE A 259 -14.14 -13.41 -26.02
C ILE A 259 -14.56 -12.14 -25.29
N LEU A 260 -15.65 -11.49 -25.71
CA LEU A 260 -16.14 -10.27 -25.08
C LEU A 260 -16.59 -10.52 -23.63
N TYR A 261 -17.28 -11.63 -23.38
CA TYR A 261 -17.69 -12.01 -22.03
C TYR A 261 -16.48 -12.25 -21.12
N THR A 262 -15.50 -13.02 -21.60
CA THR A 262 -14.27 -13.35 -20.87
C THR A 262 -13.48 -12.09 -20.53
N ILE A 263 -13.27 -11.19 -21.49
CA ILE A 263 -12.49 -9.97 -21.26
C ILE A 263 -13.19 -8.99 -20.30
N VAL A 264 -14.51 -8.86 -20.37
CA VAL A 264 -15.27 -8.00 -19.42
C VAL A 264 -15.24 -8.60 -18.03
N THR A 265 -15.32 -9.92 -17.90
CA THR A 265 -15.15 -10.61 -16.61
C THR A 265 -13.76 -10.35 -16.03
N GLN A 266 -12.73 -10.41 -16.88
CA GLN A 266 -11.36 -10.10 -16.46
C GLN A 266 -11.20 -8.64 -16.03
N ILE A 267 -11.73 -7.67 -16.78
CA ILE A 267 -11.76 -6.25 -16.40
C ILE A 267 -12.43 -6.07 -15.03
N LYS A 268 -13.59 -6.71 -14.82
CA LYS A 268 -14.28 -6.68 -13.53
C LYS A 268 -13.37 -7.21 -12.39
N ASN A 269 -12.75 -8.38 -12.59
CA ASN A 269 -11.90 -9.00 -11.56
C ASN A 269 -10.65 -8.17 -11.24
N ILE A 270 -10.10 -7.44 -12.21
CA ILE A 270 -8.99 -6.51 -12.00
C ILE A 270 -9.42 -5.27 -11.21
N SER A 271 -10.71 -4.88 -11.33
CA SER A 271 -11.25 -3.65 -10.73
C SER A 271 -11.68 -3.80 -9.27
N ILE A 272 -11.77 -5.03 -8.76
CA ILE A 272 -12.19 -5.36 -7.39
C ILE A 272 -10.98 -5.57 -6.50
#